data_a7225ddfae3784b6b1722bbf847cf791
#
_entry.id   a7225ddfae3784b6b1722bbf847cf791
#
_cell.length_a   1.000
_cell.length_b   1.000
_cell.length_c   1.000
_cell.angle_alpha   90.00
_cell.angle_beta   90.00
_cell.angle_gamma   90.00
#
_symmetry.space_group_name_H-M   'P 1'
#
loop_
_entity.id
_entity.type
_entity.pdbx_description
1 polymer ?
#
loop_
_entity_poly.entity_id
_entity_poly.type
_entity_poly.pdbx_seq_one_letter_code
_entity_poly.pdbx_strand_id
1 'polypeptide(L)'
;MKILVLTKRTLIIVAIVLLMLITVIILLLSFAPNAAAANSFRNVEEYELEVLAGKKRELPIYSVERSDKKIALTVDAAWEADKTDFILDTLDKYNIHATFFLCGFWADKYPEKVKAIAARGNEVGNHSSTHPHMNQLSAADIRKELEKYDDTIEKLLGHRTKAFRCPYGEYNDNVITTVRDMGYEVWQWDIDTIDWKEERSAQTILDTVIPKLHPGCVILCHNNGYKIKEYLPTLIETAQEQGYEFVTVSELRLEGDTIIDVNGTQKAA
;
A
#
# COMPACT_ATOMS: atom_id res chain seq x y z
N MET A 1 9.38 -3.67 -69.84
CA MET A 1 9.69 -3.45 -68.41
C MET A 1 10.49 -2.16 -68.29
N LYS A 2 9.92 -1.05 -67.71
CA LYS A 2 10.66 0.20 -67.56
C LYS A 2 11.51 0.08 -66.31
N ILE A 3 12.82 0.09 -66.45
CA ILE A 3 13.76 0.12 -65.32
C ILE A 3 13.78 1.53 -64.75
N LEU A 4 13.31 1.70 -63.52
CA LEU A 4 13.34 2.97 -62.80
C LEU A 4 14.79 3.18 -62.26
N VAL A 5 15.56 4.04 -62.94
CA VAL A 5 16.91 4.39 -62.48
C VAL A 5 16.80 5.51 -61.47
N LEU A 6 16.95 5.18 -60.17
CA LEU A 6 16.98 6.17 -59.10
C LEU A 6 18.31 6.96 -59.15
N THR A 7 18.22 8.26 -59.27
CA THR A 7 19.43 9.12 -59.24
C THR A 7 20.00 9.21 -57.81
N LYS A 8 21.28 9.52 -57.68
CA LYS A 8 21.90 9.74 -56.35
C LYS A 8 21.15 10.75 -55.52
N ARG A 9 20.58 11.83 -56.13
CA ARG A 9 19.75 12.82 -55.41
C ARG A 9 18.44 12.21 -54.86
N THR A 10 17.76 11.36 -55.65
CA THR A 10 16.54 10.68 -55.20
C THR A 10 16.82 9.73 -54.02
N LEU A 11 17.94 9.02 -54.05
CA LEU A 11 18.35 8.14 -52.94
C LEU A 11 18.63 8.96 -51.65
N ILE A 12 19.31 10.11 -51.77
CA ILE A 12 19.58 10.99 -50.60
C ILE A 12 18.26 11.55 -50.03
N ILE A 13 17.33 11.99 -50.87
CA ILE A 13 16.03 12.50 -50.40
C ILE A 13 15.24 11.41 -49.68
N VAL A 14 15.20 10.19 -50.22
CA VAL A 14 14.52 9.04 -49.57
C VAL A 14 15.16 8.70 -48.22
N ALA A 15 16.49 8.73 -48.13
CA ALA A 15 17.21 8.51 -46.88
C ALA A 15 16.89 9.57 -45.80
N ILE A 16 16.81 10.85 -46.20
CA ILE A 16 16.45 11.96 -45.31
C ILE A 16 14.99 11.83 -44.82
N VAL A 17 14.07 11.49 -45.70
CA VAL A 17 12.65 11.28 -45.36
C VAL A 17 12.49 10.08 -44.40
N LEU A 18 13.20 8.99 -44.65
CA LEU A 18 13.23 7.83 -43.73
C LEU A 18 13.80 8.18 -42.35
N LEU A 19 14.87 8.97 -42.34
CA LEU A 19 15.48 9.40 -41.05
C LEU A 19 14.53 10.30 -40.25
N MET A 20 13.83 11.22 -40.92
CA MET A 20 12.81 12.05 -40.28
C MET A 20 11.62 11.23 -39.77
N LEU A 21 11.15 10.24 -40.53
CA LEU A 21 10.11 9.32 -40.06
C LEU A 21 10.53 8.53 -38.84
N ILE A 22 11.75 8.01 -38.83
CA ILE A 22 12.29 7.28 -37.68
C ILE A 22 12.40 8.18 -36.45
N THR A 23 12.87 9.43 -36.59
CA THR A 23 12.93 10.41 -35.49
C THR A 23 11.54 10.77 -34.97
N VAL A 24 10.55 10.94 -35.83
CA VAL A 24 9.16 11.17 -35.40
C VAL A 24 8.60 9.96 -34.66
N ILE A 25 8.85 8.74 -35.12
CA ILE A 25 8.42 7.51 -34.45
C ILE A 25 9.08 7.38 -33.07
N ILE A 26 10.38 7.65 -32.97
CA ILE A 26 11.12 7.62 -31.68
C ILE A 26 10.54 8.67 -30.72
N LEU A 27 10.27 9.89 -31.20
CA LEU A 27 9.62 10.94 -30.40
C LEU A 27 8.22 10.51 -29.94
N LEU A 28 7.39 9.98 -30.82
CA LEU A 28 6.06 9.48 -30.46
C LEU A 28 6.11 8.34 -29.44
N LEU A 29 7.07 7.43 -29.55
CA LEU A 29 7.29 6.36 -28.58
C LEU A 29 7.85 6.87 -27.25
N SER A 30 8.64 7.95 -27.27
CA SER A 30 9.19 8.59 -26.06
C SER A 30 8.12 9.37 -25.28
N PHE A 31 7.09 9.85 -25.95
CA PHE A 31 5.94 10.52 -25.34
C PHE A 31 4.75 9.58 -25.11
N ALA A 32 4.82 8.32 -25.53
CA ALA A 32 3.80 7.35 -25.15
C ALA A 32 3.78 7.21 -23.63
N PRO A 33 2.65 7.46 -22.95
CA PRO A 33 2.56 7.24 -21.51
C PRO A 33 2.93 5.79 -21.24
N ASN A 34 3.78 5.57 -20.22
CA ASN A 34 4.08 4.20 -19.80
C ASN A 34 2.76 3.50 -19.42
N ALA A 35 2.73 2.17 -19.52
CA ALA A 35 1.51 1.41 -19.27
C ALA A 35 0.88 1.70 -17.88
N ALA A 36 1.70 2.07 -16.89
CA ALA A 36 1.24 2.47 -15.56
C ALA A 36 0.51 3.82 -15.58
N ALA A 37 1.02 4.82 -16.33
CA ALA A 37 0.34 6.10 -16.48
C ALA A 37 -0.96 5.96 -17.29
N ALA A 38 -0.95 5.16 -18.37
CA ALA A 38 -2.15 4.90 -19.15
C ALA A 38 -3.24 4.18 -18.33
N ASN A 39 -2.84 3.24 -17.45
CA ASN A 39 -3.77 2.57 -16.54
C ASN A 39 -4.32 3.53 -15.46
N SER A 40 -3.50 4.47 -14.96
CA SER A 40 -3.98 5.45 -13.98
C SER A 40 -5.01 6.42 -14.59
N PHE A 41 -4.80 6.90 -15.82
CA PHE A 41 -5.78 7.72 -16.53
C PHE A 41 -7.05 6.94 -16.86
N ARG A 42 -6.94 5.68 -17.28
CA ARG A 42 -8.10 4.82 -17.55
C ARG A 42 -8.93 4.57 -16.29
N ASN A 43 -8.28 4.37 -15.15
CA ASN A 43 -8.95 4.21 -13.86
C ASN A 43 -9.68 5.49 -13.41
N VAL A 44 -9.15 6.68 -13.73
CA VAL A 44 -9.81 7.96 -13.41
C VAL A 44 -11.04 8.17 -14.29
N GLU A 45 -10.96 7.92 -15.61
CA GLU A 45 -12.11 8.03 -16.53
C GLU A 45 -13.20 7.01 -16.18
N GLU A 46 -12.83 5.77 -15.88
CA GLU A 46 -13.77 4.72 -15.46
C GLU A 46 -14.43 5.09 -14.12
N TYR A 47 -13.67 5.67 -13.18
CA TYR A 47 -14.18 6.19 -11.91
C TYR A 47 -15.20 7.32 -12.12
N GLU A 48 -14.89 8.33 -12.97
CA GLU A 48 -15.80 9.43 -13.26
C GLU A 48 -17.10 8.93 -13.91
N LEU A 49 -17.01 7.95 -14.82
CA LEU A 49 -18.19 7.34 -15.43
C LEU A 49 -19.03 6.54 -14.44
N GLU A 50 -18.42 5.82 -13.50
CA GLU A 50 -19.12 5.08 -12.44
C GLU A 50 -19.81 6.03 -11.46
N VAL A 51 -19.15 7.11 -11.07
CA VAL A 51 -19.74 8.16 -10.21
C VAL A 51 -20.93 8.82 -10.90
N LEU A 52 -20.83 9.14 -12.19
CA LEU A 52 -21.93 9.67 -13.01
C LEU A 52 -23.07 8.66 -13.16
N ALA A 53 -22.79 7.38 -13.17
CA ALA A 53 -23.78 6.30 -13.21
C ALA A 53 -24.42 6.01 -11.84
N GLY A 54 -24.01 6.70 -10.78
CA GLY A 54 -24.50 6.48 -9.41
C GLY A 54 -24.02 5.17 -8.78
N LYS A 55 -22.97 4.54 -9.31
CA LYS A 55 -22.39 3.32 -8.80
C LYS A 55 -21.46 3.65 -7.63
N LYS A 56 -21.83 3.22 -6.42
CA LYS A 56 -20.99 3.38 -5.24
C LYS A 56 -19.79 2.42 -5.33
N ARG A 57 -18.56 2.94 -5.31
CA ARG A 57 -17.36 2.12 -5.21
C ARG A 57 -17.20 1.52 -3.82
N GLU A 58 -16.67 0.32 -3.78
CA GLU A 58 -16.22 -0.29 -2.53
C GLU A 58 -14.84 0.28 -2.16
N LEU A 59 -14.72 0.83 -0.95
CA LEU A 59 -13.49 1.46 -0.47
C LEU A 59 -12.97 0.75 0.77
N PRO A 60 -11.64 0.59 0.92
CA PRO A 60 -11.02 0.20 2.19
C PRO A 60 -11.07 1.35 3.20
N ILE A 61 -10.70 1.08 4.44
CA ILE A 61 -10.58 2.09 5.50
C ILE A 61 -9.21 2.75 5.38
N TYR A 62 -9.19 4.06 5.14
CA TYR A 62 -7.98 4.89 5.10
C TYR A 62 -7.72 5.59 6.44
N SER A 63 -8.79 5.98 7.11
CA SER A 63 -8.78 6.64 8.41
C SER A 63 -10.11 6.40 9.13
N VAL A 64 -10.20 6.80 10.38
CA VAL A 64 -11.39 6.65 11.22
C VAL A 64 -11.80 8.01 11.80
N GLU A 65 -13.05 8.38 11.72
CA GLU A 65 -13.56 9.62 12.33
C GLU A 65 -13.58 9.50 13.85
N ARG A 66 -12.62 10.14 14.51
CA ARG A 66 -12.45 10.07 15.97
C ARG A 66 -12.16 11.45 16.56
N SER A 67 -12.49 11.62 17.84
CA SER A 67 -12.16 12.84 18.61
C SER A 67 -11.15 12.61 19.73
N ASP A 68 -10.79 11.36 20.02
CA ASP A 68 -9.98 10.94 21.16
C ASP A 68 -8.47 10.82 20.87
N LYS A 69 -7.98 11.45 19.80
CA LYS A 69 -6.58 11.49 19.40
C LYS A 69 -5.90 10.11 19.28
N LYS A 70 -6.66 9.01 19.10
CA LYS A 70 -6.08 7.72 18.74
C LYS A 70 -5.64 7.71 17.30
N ILE A 71 -4.47 7.11 17.03
CA ILE A 71 -3.87 6.94 15.70
C ILE A 71 -3.28 5.54 15.57
N ALA A 72 -3.12 5.03 14.35
CA ALA A 72 -2.47 3.75 14.14
C ALA A 72 -1.14 3.92 13.38
N LEU A 73 -0.08 3.34 13.94
CA LEU A 73 1.16 3.07 13.21
C LEU A 73 1.04 1.69 12.59
N THR A 74 1.31 1.59 11.28
CA THR A 74 1.24 0.33 10.56
C THR A 74 2.53 0.05 9.81
N VAL A 75 2.96 -1.22 9.82
CA VAL A 75 4.24 -1.67 9.27
C VAL A 75 3.97 -2.77 8.25
N ASP A 76 4.24 -2.51 6.97
CA ASP A 76 4.15 -3.53 5.94
C ASP A 76 5.47 -4.31 5.86
N ALA A 77 5.39 -5.65 5.83
CA ALA A 77 6.55 -6.54 5.83
C ALA A 77 6.47 -7.58 4.71
N ALA A 78 7.24 -7.34 3.65
CA ALA A 78 7.38 -8.22 2.51
C ALA A 78 8.83 -8.67 2.25
N TRP A 79 9.81 -7.81 2.48
CA TRP A 79 11.22 -8.09 2.24
C TRP A 79 12.03 -7.85 3.50
N GLU A 80 13.14 -8.62 3.66
CA GLU A 80 14.10 -8.50 4.75
C GLU A 80 13.45 -8.50 6.15
N ALA A 81 14.26 -8.61 7.20
CA ALA A 81 13.77 -8.57 8.58
C ALA A 81 14.82 -7.96 9.54
N ASP A 82 15.87 -7.36 8.99
CA ASP A 82 17.04 -6.86 9.74
C ASP A 82 16.72 -5.70 10.68
N LYS A 83 15.62 -4.97 10.41
CA LYS A 83 15.19 -3.84 11.25
C LYS A 83 13.99 -4.16 12.13
N THR A 84 13.41 -5.37 12.01
CA THR A 84 12.20 -5.76 12.76
C THR A 84 12.43 -5.68 14.26
N ASP A 85 13.57 -6.18 14.78
CA ASP A 85 13.88 -6.10 16.22
C ASP A 85 14.00 -4.65 16.70
N PHE A 86 14.68 -3.79 15.91
CA PHE A 86 14.77 -2.38 16.26
C PHE A 86 13.39 -1.71 16.33
N ILE A 87 12.49 -2.03 15.38
CA ILE A 87 11.13 -1.51 15.41
C ILE A 87 10.43 -1.96 16.68
N LEU A 88 10.44 -3.26 16.98
CA LEU A 88 9.82 -3.82 18.18
C LEU A 88 10.40 -3.23 19.47
N ASP A 89 11.72 -3.11 19.60
CA ASP A 89 12.38 -2.50 20.76
C ASP A 89 12.02 -1.01 20.89
N THR A 90 11.80 -0.31 19.77
CA THR A 90 11.34 1.07 19.77
C THR A 90 9.89 1.17 20.25
N LEU A 91 8.99 0.30 19.76
CA LEU A 91 7.60 0.27 20.23
C LEU A 91 7.50 -0.01 21.72
N ASP A 92 8.27 -1.00 22.22
CA ASP A 92 8.34 -1.32 23.66
C ASP A 92 8.87 -0.13 24.48
N LYS A 93 9.93 0.54 24.02
CA LYS A 93 10.50 1.72 24.68
C LYS A 93 9.48 2.83 24.92
N TYR A 94 8.61 3.06 23.97
CA TYR A 94 7.58 4.11 24.03
C TYR A 94 6.24 3.57 24.56
N ASN A 95 6.18 2.28 24.93
CA ASN A 95 4.97 1.59 25.41
C ASN A 95 3.77 1.77 24.46
N ILE A 96 3.98 1.50 23.18
CA ILE A 96 2.96 1.54 22.15
C ILE A 96 2.88 0.22 21.38
N HIS A 97 1.75 -0.03 20.76
CA HIS A 97 1.55 -1.14 19.83
C HIS A 97 1.30 -0.64 18.43
N ALA A 98 1.62 -1.46 17.45
CA ALA A 98 1.42 -1.21 16.02
C ALA A 98 0.73 -2.41 15.36
N THR A 99 0.24 -2.23 14.12
CA THR A 99 -0.25 -3.34 13.30
C THR A 99 0.75 -3.65 12.21
N PHE A 100 1.18 -4.92 12.15
CA PHE A 100 2.11 -5.41 11.14
C PHE A 100 1.35 -6.20 10.08
N PHE A 101 1.29 -5.69 8.85
CA PHE A 101 0.74 -6.41 7.71
C PHE A 101 1.85 -7.24 7.07
N LEU A 102 1.80 -8.55 7.26
CA LEU A 102 2.87 -9.47 6.88
C LEU A 102 2.49 -10.22 5.59
N CYS A 103 3.46 -10.38 4.67
CA CYS A 103 3.31 -11.32 3.57
C CYS A 103 3.54 -12.76 4.04
N GLY A 104 2.81 -13.72 3.44
CA GLY A 104 2.94 -15.13 3.81
C GLY A 104 4.35 -15.67 3.59
N PHE A 105 4.99 -15.36 2.47
CA PHE A 105 6.38 -15.79 2.23
C PHE A 105 7.39 -15.17 3.21
N TRP A 106 7.11 -13.97 3.73
CA TRP A 106 7.92 -13.35 4.77
C TRP A 106 7.72 -14.07 6.10
N ALA A 107 6.46 -14.41 6.44
CA ALA A 107 6.13 -15.16 7.64
C ALA A 107 6.73 -16.56 7.63
N ASP A 108 6.71 -17.26 6.50
CA ASP A 108 7.36 -18.57 6.31
C ASP A 108 8.88 -18.48 6.50
N LYS A 109 9.50 -17.39 6.02
CA LYS A 109 10.95 -17.19 6.10
C LYS A 109 11.42 -16.75 7.49
N TYR A 110 10.58 -16.01 8.23
CA TYR A 110 10.93 -15.41 9.50
C TYR A 110 9.91 -15.72 10.63
N PRO A 111 9.59 -17.01 10.86
CA PRO A 111 8.52 -17.40 11.80
C PRO A 111 8.75 -16.88 13.23
N GLU A 112 10.02 -16.77 13.67
CA GLU A 112 10.32 -16.25 15.00
C GLU A 112 10.04 -14.74 15.12
N LYS A 113 10.13 -13.98 13.99
CA LYS A 113 9.74 -12.57 13.99
C LYS A 113 8.23 -12.42 14.10
N VAL A 114 7.45 -13.26 13.41
CA VAL A 114 5.98 -13.28 13.53
C VAL A 114 5.57 -13.51 14.98
N LYS A 115 6.16 -14.53 15.64
CA LYS A 115 5.90 -14.81 17.06
C LYS A 115 6.33 -13.66 17.96
N ALA A 116 7.49 -13.04 17.71
CA ALA A 116 7.98 -11.91 18.49
C ALA A 116 7.05 -10.68 18.36
N ILE A 117 6.55 -10.38 17.15
CA ILE A 117 5.58 -9.31 16.91
C ILE A 117 4.34 -9.52 17.77
N ALA A 118 3.72 -10.71 17.70
CA ALA A 118 2.52 -11.03 18.43
C ALA A 118 2.76 -11.10 19.96
N ALA A 119 3.87 -11.69 20.41
CA ALA A 119 4.20 -11.84 21.82
C ALA A 119 4.44 -10.48 22.54
N ARG A 120 4.81 -9.42 21.78
CA ARG A 120 4.98 -8.06 22.30
C ARG A 120 3.69 -7.21 22.17
N GLY A 121 2.51 -7.86 21.97
CA GLY A 121 1.22 -7.20 21.94
C GLY A 121 0.88 -6.46 20.63
N ASN A 122 1.72 -6.58 19.59
CA ASN A 122 1.41 -5.99 18.31
C ASN A 122 0.39 -6.83 17.54
N GLU A 123 -0.44 -6.17 16.73
CA GLU A 123 -1.38 -6.85 15.87
C GLU A 123 -0.69 -7.36 14.61
N VAL A 124 -1.06 -8.57 14.20
CA VAL A 124 -0.64 -9.16 12.92
C VAL A 124 -1.81 -9.10 11.94
N GLY A 125 -1.60 -8.50 10.78
CA GLY A 125 -2.53 -8.39 9.67
C GLY A 125 -2.02 -9.13 8.43
N ASN A 126 -2.92 -9.41 7.50
CA ASN A 126 -2.67 -10.12 6.25
C ASN A 126 -2.25 -9.13 5.14
N HIS A 127 -1.10 -9.38 4.50
CA HIS A 127 -0.62 -8.62 3.33
C HIS A 127 -0.49 -9.53 2.09
N SER A 128 -1.44 -10.48 1.92
CA SER A 128 -1.41 -11.58 0.96
C SER A 128 -0.30 -12.62 1.22
N SER A 129 -0.33 -13.71 0.47
CA SER A 129 0.70 -14.75 0.58
C SER A 129 1.96 -14.41 -0.23
N THR A 130 1.82 -13.90 -1.46
CA THR A 130 2.92 -13.75 -2.42
C THR A 130 3.14 -12.31 -2.91
N HIS A 131 2.42 -11.31 -2.35
CA HIS A 131 2.48 -9.90 -2.71
C HIS A 131 2.15 -9.61 -4.19
N PRO A 132 1.04 -10.15 -4.74
CA PRO A 132 0.69 -9.94 -6.14
C PRO A 132 -0.03 -8.61 -6.36
N HIS A 133 -0.17 -8.20 -7.61
CA HIS A 133 -1.11 -7.15 -8.03
C HIS A 133 -2.55 -7.65 -7.90
N MET A 134 -3.18 -7.46 -6.73
CA MET A 134 -4.48 -8.04 -6.38
C MET A 134 -5.61 -7.63 -7.35
N ASN A 135 -5.55 -6.42 -7.90
CA ASN A 135 -6.51 -5.89 -8.86
C ASN A 135 -6.50 -6.63 -10.22
N GLN A 136 -5.49 -7.46 -10.48
CA GLN A 136 -5.36 -8.29 -11.68
C GLN A 136 -5.83 -9.74 -11.45
N LEU A 137 -6.17 -10.10 -10.23
CA LEU A 137 -6.55 -11.45 -9.86
C LEU A 137 -8.07 -11.69 -9.98
N SER A 138 -8.43 -12.94 -10.26
CA SER A 138 -9.80 -13.40 -10.09
C SER A 138 -10.17 -13.50 -8.61
N ALA A 139 -11.47 -13.46 -8.27
CA ALA A 139 -11.94 -13.69 -6.90
C ALA A 139 -11.44 -15.04 -6.33
N ALA A 140 -11.34 -16.08 -7.16
CA ALA A 140 -10.84 -17.38 -6.74
C ALA A 140 -9.33 -17.34 -6.39
N ASP A 141 -8.54 -16.58 -7.13
CA ASP A 141 -7.09 -16.45 -6.86
C ASP A 141 -6.84 -15.53 -5.67
N ILE A 142 -7.65 -14.47 -5.49
CA ILE A 142 -7.64 -13.65 -4.27
C ILE A 142 -7.88 -14.52 -3.03
N ARG A 143 -8.93 -15.38 -3.06
CA ARG A 143 -9.21 -16.31 -1.94
C ARG A 143 -8.02 -17.21 -1.65
N LYS A 144 -7.37 -17.79 -2.67
CA LYS A 144 -6.19 -18.66 -2.48
C LYS A 144 -5.03 -17.91 -1.83
N GLU A 145 -4.78 -16.65 -2.22
CA GLU A 145 -3.74 -15.81 -1.60
C GLU A 145 -4.00 -15.63 -0.10
N LEU A 146 -5.24 -15.34 0.29
CA LEU A 146 -5.59 -15.14 1.69
C LEU A 146 -5.61 -16.45 2.49
N GLU A 147 -6.19 -17.52 1.94
CA GLU A 147 -6.23 -18.84 2.57
C GLU A 147 -4.83 -19.38 2.86
N LYS A 148 -3.92 -19.26 1.88
CA LYS A 148 -2.54 -19.69 2.05
C LYS A 148 -1.82 -18.89 3.14
N TYR A 149 -2.09 -17.59 3.25
CA TYR A 149 -1.59 -16.77 4.36
C TYR A 149 -2.16 -17.23 5.69
N ASP A 150 -3.49 -17.44 5.75
CA ASP A 150 -4.17 -17.90 6.96
C ASP A 150 -3.59 -19.22 7.48
N ASP A 151 -3.33 -20.18 6.58
CA ASP A 151 -2.72 -21.47 6.93
C ASP A 151 -1.33 -21.29 7.58
N THR A 152 -0.54 -20.34 7.09
CA THR A 152 0.78 -20.03 7.66
C THR A 152 0.65 -19.40 9.05
N ILE A 153 -0.20 -18.37 9.18
CA ILE A 153 -0.33 -17.62 10.43
C ILE A 153 -1.04 -18.45 11.52
N GLU A 154 -2.05 -19.22 11.16
CA GLU A 154 -2.75 -20.09 12.12
C GLU A 154 -1.81 -21.14 12.72
N LYS A 155 -0.86 -21.68 11.93
CA LYS A 155 0.21 -22.57 12.45
C LYS A 155 1.16 -21.89 13.42
N LEU A 156 1.44 -20.58 13.20
CA LEU A 156 2.41 -19.84 14.01
C LEU A 156 1.79 -19.23 15.27
N LEU A 157 0.56 -18.73 15.19
CA LEU A 157 -0.10 -17.95 16.24
C LEU A 157 -1.31 -18.64 16.87
N GLY A 158 -1.83 -19.73 16.25
CA GLY A 158 -3.01 -20.45 16.73
C GLY A 158 -4.35 -19.78 16.40
N HIS A 159 -4.34 -18.70 15.62
CA HIS A 159 -5.55 -18.00 15.20
C HIS A 159 -5.32 -17.30 13.85
N ARG A 160 -6.42 -16.97 13.16
CA ARG A 160 -6.41 -16.16 11.94
C ARG A 160 -6.45 -14.67 12.27
N THR A 161 -5.97 -13.86 11.34
CA THR A 161 -6.02 -12.40 11.44
C THR A 161 -7.31 -11.85 10.84
N LYS A 162 -7.67 -10.60 11.17
CA LYS A 162 -8.88 -9.95 10.67
C LYS A 162 -8.60 -8.73 9.80
N ALA A 163 -7.46 -8.09 10.01
CA ALA A 163 -7.05 -6.94 9.22
C ALA A 163 -6.32 -7.41 7.95
N PHE A 164 -6.67 -6.84 6.82
CA PHE A 164 -6.02 -7.08 5.53
C PHE A 164 -5.60 -5.76 4.88
N ARG A 165 -4.45 -5.75 4.25
CA ARG A 165 -3.98 -4.64 3.40
C ARG A 165 -3.57 -5.16 2.04
N CYS A 166 -4.05 -4.47 0.98
CA CYS A 166 -3.69 -4.81 -0.39
C CYS A 166 -2.22 -4.50 -0.66
N PRO A 167 -1.43 -5.44 -1.25
CA PRO A 167 -0.13 -5.15 -1.83
C PRO A 167 -0.17 -3.94 -2.76
N TYR A 168 0.87 -3.11 -2.71
CA TYR A 168 1.00 -1.88 -3.50
C TYR A 168 -0.10 -0.84 -3.28
N GLY A 169 -1.03 -1.05 -2.34
CA GLY A 169 -2.23 -0.23 -2.19
C GLY A 169 -3.24 -0.40 -3.33
N GLU A 170 -3.09 -1.40 -4.18
CA GLU A 170 -3.91 -1.61 -5.37
C GLU A 170 -5.15 -2.45 -5.08
N TYR A 171 -6.31 -1.93 -5.41
CA TYR A 171 -7.59 -2.62 -5.26
C TYR A 171 -8.61 -2.20 -6.33
N ASN A 172 -9.66 -2.99 -6.44
CA ASN A 172 -10.91 -2.68 -7.13
C ASN A 172 -12.06 -3.31 -6.34
N ASP A 173 -13.30 -3.11 -6.79
CA ASP A 173 -14.47 -3.64 -6.08
C ASP A 173 -14.43 -5.16 -5.90
N ASN A 174 -13.92 -5.90 -6.91
CA ASN A 174 -13.76 -7.35 -6.80
C ASN A 174 -12.81 -7.75 -5.67
N VAL A 175 -11.72 -7.02 -5.48
CA VAL A 175 -10.77 -7.27 -4.37
C VAL A 175 -11.46 -6.99 -3.04
N ILE A 176 -12.05 -5.79 -2.89
CA ILE A 176 -12.66 -5.38 -1.61
C ILE A 176 -13.81 -6.31 -1.21
N THR A 177 -14.72 -6.62 -2.14
CA THR A 177 -15.85 -7.52 -1.85
C THR A 177 -15.38 -8.93 -1.53
N THR A 178 -14.43 -9.47 -2.32
CA THR A 178 -13.92 -10.84 -2.08
C THR A 178 -13.25 -10.96 -0.71
N VAL A 179 -12.44 -9.97 -0.34
CA VAL A 179 -11.72 -9.96 0.95
C VAL A 179 -12.70 -9.82 2.12
N ARG A 180 -13.69 -8.94 2.00
CA ARG A 180 -14.76 -8.79 3.01
C ARG A 180 -15.61 -10.04 3.16
N ASP A 181 -15.96 -10.72 2.06
CA ASP A 181 -16.69 -12.00 2.08
C ASP A 181 -15.94 -13.11 2.83
N MET A 182 -14.60 -13.00 2.94
CA MET A 182 -13.78 -13.90 3.74
C MET A 182 -13.68 -13.48 5.22
N GLY A 183 -14.35 -12.39 5.61
CA GLY A 183 -14.40 -11.90 6.99
C GLY A 183 -13.28 -10.96 7.38
N TYR A 184 -12.55 -10.41 6.41
CA TYR A 184 -11.51 -9.42 6.65
C TYR A 184 -12.04 -8.00 6.62
N GLU A 185 -11.41 -7.14 7.42
CA GLU A 185 -11.49 -5.68 7.29
C GLU A 185 -10.34 -5.20 6.39
N VAL A 186 -10.67 -4.38 5.39
CA VAL A 186 -9.66 -3.90 4.43
C VAL A 186 -9.17 -2.53 4.84
N TRP A 187 -7.88 -2.44 5.13
CA TRP A 187 -7.21 -1.23 5.59
C TRP A 187 -6.23 -0.69 4.55
N GLN A 188 -6.20 0.63 4.43
CA GLN A 188 -5.19 1.40 3.72
C GLN A 188 -4.48 2.34 4.71
N TRP A 189 -4.07 3.50 4.25
CA TRP A 189 -3.43 4.56 5.02
C TRP A 189 -3.78 5.92 4.42
N ASP A 190 -3.81 6.94 5.22
CA ASP A 190 -3.94 8.32 4.78
C ASP A 190 -2.64 9.13 5.00
N ILE A 191 -1.68 8.57 5.72
CA ILE A 191 -0.34 9.16 5.89
C ILE A 191 0.73 8.15 5.49
N ASP A 192 1.45 8.44 4.41
CA ASP A 192 2.53 7.59 3.88
C ASP A 192 3.90 8.22 4.20
N THR A 193 4.76 7.45 4.86
CA THR A 193 6.16 7.85 5.10
C THR A 193 6.99 7.84 3.83
N ILE A 194 6.62 7.01 2.86
CA ILE A 194 7.39 6.73 1.63
C ILE A 194 8.84 6.34 1.98
N ASP A 195 9.04 5.63 3.07
CA ASP A 195 10.35 5.26 3.63
C ASP A 195 11.07 4.15 2.85
N TRP A 196 10.38 3.56 1.89
CA TRP A 196 10.93 2.63 0.90
C TRP A 196 11.80 3.30 -0.16
N LYS A 197 11.83 4.64 -0.22
CA LYS A 197 12.71 5.40 -1.10
C LYS A 197 14.00 5.78 -0.38
N GLU A 198 15.14 5.30 -0.91
CA GLU A 198 16.46 5.51 -0.31
C GLU A 198 16.84 6.99 -0.19
N GLU A 199 16.47 7.79 -1.19
CA GLU A 199 16.75 9.22 -1.27
C GLU A 199 15.98 10.09 -0.26
N ARG A 200 14.92 9.54 0.38
CA ARG A 200 14.20 10.28 1.42
C ARG A 200 14.96 10.29 2.73
N SER A 201 15.35 11.47 3.18
CA SER A 201 15.98 11.62 4.50
C SER A 201 14.95 11.43 5.63
N ALA A 202 15.43 11.06 6.81
CA ALA A 202 14.60 10.99 8.01
C ALA A 202 13.88 12.33 8.27
N GLN A 203 14.56 13.47 8.11
CA GLN A 203 13.94 14.78 8.28
C GLN A 203 12.81 15.03 7.28
N THR A 204 13.00 14.69 6.00
CA THR A 204 11.94 14.81 4.98
C THR A 204 10.71 13.97 5.32
N ILE A 205 10.91 12.78 5.89
CA ILE A 205 9.82 11.92 6.35
C ILE A 205 9.06 12.59 7.50
N LEU A 206 9.77 13.07 8.53
CA LEU A 206 9.18 13.76 9.67
C LEU A 206 8.42 15.02 9.26
N ASP A 207 9.00 15.85 8.39
CA ASP A 207 8.39 17.09 7.88
C ASP A 207 7.12 16.80 7.04
N THR A 208 7.03 15.60 6.48
CA THR A 208 5.84 15.17 5.69
C THR A 208 4.74 14.60 6.58
N VAL A 209 5.10 13.79 7.58
CA VAL A 209 4.17 13.00 8.39
C VAL A 209 3.61 13.81 9.55
N ILE A 210 4.47 14.45 10.35
CA ILE A 210 4.06 15.14 11.58
C ILE A 210 2.97 16.19 11.36
N PRO A 211 3.05 17.08 10.36
CA PRO A 211 2.00 18.08 10.11
C PRO A 211 0.66 17.51 9.65
N LYS A 212 0.62 16.24 9.24
CA LYS A 212 -0.59 15.56 8.78
C LYS A 212 -1.27 14.72 9.87
N LEU A 213 -0.66 14.59 11.06
CA LEU A 213 -1.25 13.83 12.14
C LEU A 213 -2.60 14.41 12.52
N HIS A 214 -3.61 13.55 12.60
CA HIS A 214 -4.97 13.89 13.05
C HIS A 214 -5.60 12.68 13.76
N PRO A 215 -6.61 12.86 14.61
CA PRO A 215 -7.31 11.74 15.24
C PRO A 215 -7.85 10.77 14.20
N GLY A 216 -7.58 9.47 14.40
CA GLY A 216 -8.02 8.41 13.51
C GLY A 216 -7.15 8.17 12.27
N CYS A 217 -6.02 8.86 12.11
CA CYS A 217 -5.11 8.63 10.99
C CYS A 217 -4.42 7.26 11.08
N VAL A 218 -4.11 6.70 9.91
CA VAL A 218 -3.35 5.46 9.73
C VAL A 218 -2.05 5.77 9.02
N ILE A 219 -0.93 5.53 9.68
CA ILE A 219 0.41 5.83 9.19
C ILE A 219 1.01 4.56 8.60
N LEU A 220 1.48 4.61 7.34
CA LEU A 220 2.23 3.53 6.70
C LEU A 220 3.73 3.74 6.86
N CYS A 221 4.43 2.69 7.31
CA CYS A 221 5.86 2.50 7.13
C CYS A 221 6.18 1.04 6.75
N HIS A 222 7.44 0.74 6.46
CA HIS A 222 7.86 -0.60 6.05
C HIS A 222 8.92 -1.17 7.02
N ASN A 223 8.89 -2.48 7.24
CA ASN A 223 9.86 -3.15 8.12
C ASN A 223 11.31 -3.01 7.64
N ASN A 224 11.52 -2.76 6.35
CA ASN A 224 12.83 -2.52 5.73
C ASN A 224 13.05 -1.06 5.32
N GLY A 225 12.20 -0.12 5.76
CA GLY A 225 12.31 1.31 5.45
C GLY A 225 13.73 1.84 5.63
N TYR A 226 14.29 2.53 4.60
CA TYR A 226 15.71 2.90 4.57
C TYR A 226 16.15 3.69 5.80
N LYS A 227 15.32 4.64 6.26
CA LYS A 227 15.61 5.55 7.37
C LYS A 227 14.81 5.29 8.63
N ILE A 228 14.17 4.10 8.76
CA ILE A 228 13.26 3.82 9.87
C ILE A 228 13.94 3.92 11.24
N LYS A 229 15.21 3.55 11.35
CA LYS A 229 15.99 3.68 12.60
C LYS A 229 16.24 5.14 13.01
N GLU A 230 16.19 6.06 12.05
CA GLU A 230 16.46 7.48 12.28
C GLU A 230 15.17 8.25 12.60
N TYR A 231 14.05 7.98 11.87
CA TYR A 231 12.84 8.77 12.01
C TYR A 231 11.82 8.20 13.01
N LEU A 232 11.73 6.86 13.16
CA LEU A 232 10.65 6.24 13.94
C LEU A 232 10.60 6.68 15.40
N PRO A 233 11.72 6.73 16.15
CA PRO A 233 11.71 7.22 17.53
C PRO A 233 11.19 8.64 17.65
N THR A 234 11.67 9.56 16.79
CA THR A 234 11.26 10.96 16.78
C THR A 234 9.78 11.13 16.39
N LEU A 235 9.30 10.34 15.41
CA LEU A 235 7.89 10.37 15.03
C LEU A 235 6.98 9.99 16.21
N ILE A 236 7.31 8.90 16.91
CA ILE A 236 6.52 8.42 18.05
C ILE A 236 6.55 9.45 19.18
N GLU A 237 7.73 9.92 19.57
CA GLU A 237 7.91 10.90 20.64
C GLU A 237 7.12 12.20 20.35
N THR A 238 7.28 12.76 19.15
CA THR A 238 6.56 13.98 18.75
C THR A 238 5.04 13.79 18.73
N ALA A 239 4.55 12.63 18.25
CA ALA A 239 3.12 12.34 18.27
C ALA A 239 2.58 12.23 19.70
N GLN A 240 3.31 11.56 20.61
CA GLN A 240 2.93 11.47 22.03
C GLN A 240 2.97 12.84 22.73
N GLU A 241 3.95 13.69 22.44
CA GLU A 241 4.02 15.08 22.94
C GLU A 241 2.82 15.93 22.47
N GLN A 242 2.31 15.66 21.28
CA GLN A 242 1.07 16.28 20.77
C GLN A 242 -0.20 15.66 21.37
N GLY A 243 -0.05 14.64 22.23
CA GLY A 243 -1.15 13.98 22.95
C GLY A 243 -1.84 12.88 22.13
N TYR A 244 -1.20 12.36 21.06
CA TYR A 244 -1.72 11.20 20.34
C TYR A 244 -1.40 9.90 21.10
N GLU A 245 -2.37 8.97 21.06
CA GLU A 245 -2.26 7.60 21.56
C GLU A 245 -2.13 6.63 20.38
N PHE A 246 -1.08 5.84 20.34
CA PHE A 246 -0.91 4.80 19.33
C PHE A 246 -1.68 3.55 19.71
N VAL A 247 -2.51 3.06 18.80
CA VAL A 247 -3.31 1.84 18.95
C VAL A 247 -3.18 0.98 17.68
N THR A 248 -3.57 -0.28 17.75
CA THR A 248 -3.68 -1.15 16.58
C THR A 248 -4.86 -0.72 15.69
N VAL A 249 -4.91 -1.17 14.43
CA VAL A 249 -6.06 -0.83 13.55
C VAL A 249 -7.35 -1.44 14.08
N SER A 250 -7.31 -2.62 14.72
CA SER A 250 -8.47 -3.22 15.36
C SER A 250 -9.00 -2.39 16.54
N GLU A 251 -8.13 -1.71 17.29
CA GLU A 251 -8.50 -0.79 18.37
C GLU A 251 -8.89 0.61 17.86
N LEU A 252 -8.38 0.99 16.68
CA LEU A 252 -8.70 2.28 16.05
C LEU A 252 -10.11 2.29 15.48
N ARG A 253 -10.58 1.16 14.90
CA ARG A 253 -11.88 1.07 14.25
C ARG A 253 -13.03 1.47 15.16
N LEU A 254 -14.12 1.95 14.58
CA LEU A 254 -15.37 2.13 15.31
C LEU A 254 -16.11 0.81 15.42
N GLU A 255 -16.79 0.63 16.55
CA GLU A 255 -17.69 -0.51 16.77
C GLU A 255 -19.14 -0.14 16.39
N GLY A 256 -19.97 -1.17 16.17
CA GLY A 256 -21.36 -0.99 15.80
C GLY A 256 -21.56 -0.77 14.30
N ASP A 257 -22.68 -0.14 13.95
CA ASP A 257 -23.02 0.15 12.56
C ASP A 257 -22.15 1.31 12.05
N THR A 258 -21.38 1.05 11.01
CA THR A 258 -20.45 2.00 10.43
C THR A 258 -20.59 2.05 8.92
N ILE A 259 -20.22 3.20 8.35
CA ILE A 259 -20.09 3.40 6.91
C ILE A 259 -18.66 3.82 6.58
N ILE A 260 -18.24 3.59 5.35
CA ILE A 260 -17.02 4.16 4.78
C ILE A 260 -17.46 5.23 3.79
N ASP A 261 -17.02 6.47 4.01
CA ASP A 261 -17.38 7.59 3.14
C ASP A 261 -16.55 7.58 1.83
N VAL A 262 -16.81 8.54 0.96
CA VAL A 262 -16.14 8.65 -0.35
C VAL A 262 -14.62 8.90 -0.27
N ASN A 263 -14.12 9.29 0.90
CA ASN A 263 -12.69 9.48 1.16
C ASN A 263 -12.04 8.25 1.82
N GLY A 264 -12.82 7.20 2.06
CA GLY A 264 -12.34 6.02 2.79
C GLY A 264 -12.30 6.20 4.31
N THR A 265 -12.94 7.24 4.85
CA THR A 265 -13.04 7.43 6.30
C THR A 265 -14.16 6.60 6.87
N GLN A 266 -13.85 5.72 7.85
CA GLN A 266 -14.86 5.01 8.61
C GLN A 266 -15.56 5.95 9.59
N LYS A 267 -16.90 5.95 9.57
CA LYS A 267 -17.77 6.80 10.41
C LYS A 267 -18.89 5.98 11.02
N ALA A 268 -19.46 6.47 12.11
CA ALA A 268 -20.74 5.95 12.59
C ALA A 268 -21.83 6.13 11.51
N ALA A 269 -22.71 5.11 11.34
CA ALA A 269 -23.77 5.13 10.34
C ALA A 269 -24.91 6.09 10.66
#